data_5464d4519c5674d80bb9b48e2c381868
#
_entry.id   5464d4519c5674d80bb9b48e2c381868
#
_cell.length_a   1.000
_cell.length_b   1.000
_cell.length_c   1.000
_cell.angle_alpha   90.00
_cell.angle_beta   90.00
_cell.angle_gamma   90.00
#
_symmetry.space_group_name_H-M   'P 1'
#
loop_
_entity.id
_entity.type
_entity.pdbx_description
1 polymer ?
#
loop_
_entity_poly.entity_id
_entity_poly.type
_entity_poly.pdbx_seq_one_letter_code
_entity_poly.pdbx_strand_id
1 'polypeptide(L)'
;MILKYNRVVLKYISLILILVSFSFPAKSELSIEETIKGRKAIFSKNYNTAKRVQSLASNLDFDEAKSLMLEMSENYKVLLEYFPENTKEGFKTEALLTIWEDKENFNNLMSKASKNMIELASVIEDADDIKGTIGKLMWSNCKSCHNKYREEH
;
A
#
# COMPACT_ATOMS: atom_id res chain seq x y z
N MET A 1 17.42 56.47 25.84
CA MET A 1 16.09 55.84 26.11
C MET A 1 15.69 54.72 25.15
N ILE A 2 16.25 54.70 23.96
CA ILE A 2 15.93 53.69 22.88
C ILE A 2 16.55 52.30 23.14
N LEU A 3 17.73 52.22 23.77
CA LEU A 3 18.48 50.98 24.01
C LEU A 3 17.83 50.03 25.07
N LYS A 4 17.04 50.58 26.00
CA LYS A 4 16.34 49.75 27.02
C LYS A 4 15.10 49.05 26.45
N TYR A 5 14.44 49.69 25.47
CA TYR A 5 13.25 49.12 24.82
C TYR A 5 13.55 47.88 23.97
N ASN A 6 14.67 47.91 23.26
CA ASN A 6 15.10 46.76 22.43
C ASN A 6 15.44 45.51 23.25
N ARG A 7 15.94 45.62 24.49
CA ARG A 7 16.22 44.42 25.32
C ARG A 7 14.98 43.75 25.85
N VAL A 8 13.93 44.51 26.12
CA VAL A 8 12.65 43.96 26.61
C VAL A 8 11.92 43.29 25.46
N VAL A 9 11.85 43.91 24.28
CA VAL A 9 11.24 43.36 23.08
C VAL A 9 11.94 42.09 22.62
N LEU A 10 13.31 42.06 22.66
CA LEU A 10 14.07 40.83 22.34
C LEU A 10 13.79 39.68 23.31
N LYS A 11 13.60 39.97 24.61
CA LYS A 11 13.23 38.93 25.60
C LYS A 11 11.83 38.32 25.34
N TYR A 12 10.88 39.13 24.93
CA TYR A 12 9.52 38.63 24.62
C TYR A 12 9.46 37.90 23.28
N ILE A 13 10.24 38.32 22.27
CA ILE A 13 10.38 37.61 20.99
C ILE A 13 11.04 36.26 21.21
N SER A 14 12.08 36.17 22.08
CA SER A 14 12.73 34.89 22.41
C SER A 14 11.80 33.94 23.18
N LEU A 15 10.89 34.48 24.03
CA LEU A 15 9.94 33.67 24.80
C LEU A 15 8.80 33.13 23.92
N ILE A 16 8.39 33.89 22.90
CA ILE A 16 7.35 33.48 21.94
C ILE A 16 7.89 32.41 20.98
N LEU A 17 9.16 32.45 20.60
CA LEU A 17 9.78 31.43 19.75
C LEU A 17 9.91 30.04 20.43
N ILE A 18 9.93 29.99 21.77
CA ILE A 18 10.03 28.72 22.52
C ILE A 18 8.67 28.04 22.68
N LEU A 19 7.55 28.80 22.52
CA LEU A 19 6.18 28.28 22.67
C LEU A 19 5.56 27.73 21.38
N VAL A 20 6.26 27.80 20.25
CA VAL A 20 5.89 27.00 19.07
C VAL A 20 6.42 25.58 19.30
N SER A 21 5.89 24.91 20.32
CA SER A 21 5.99 23.46 20.43
C SER A 21 5.42 22.88 19.16
N PHE A 22 6.25 22.32 18.32
CA PHE A 22 5.85 21.51 17.17
C PHE A 22 5.00 20.35 17.69
N SER A 23 3.72 20.57 17.82
CA SER A 23 2.74 19.50 17.95
C SER A 23 2.66 18.82 16.58
N PHE A 24 3.64 17.94 16.28
CA PHE A 24 3.41 16.97 15.22
C PHE A 24 2.22 16.13 15.66
N PRO A 25 1.16 16.03 14.85
CA PRO A 25 0.12 15.09 15.14
C PRO A 25 0.79 13.71 15.20
N ALA A 26 0.84 13.09 16.37
CA ALA A 26 1.25 11.70 16.50
C ALA A 26 0.29 10.92 15.60
N LYS A 27 0.80 10.37 14.48
CA LYS A 27 0.04 9.43 13.66
C LYS A 27 -0.31 8.30 14.61
N SER A 28 -1.58 8.17 14.95
CA SER A 28 -2.05 7.07 15.80
C SER A 28 -1.65 5.77 15.13
N GLU A 29 -0.82 5.00 15.81
CA GLU A 29 -0.46 3.67 15.33
C GLU A 29 -1.72 2.79 15.35
N LEU A 30 -1.98 2.11 14.24
CA LEU A 30 -3.14 1.21 14.15
C LEU A 30 -3.00 0.08 15.17
N SER A 31 -4.10 -0.29 15.80
CA SER A 31 -4.14 -1.50 16.64
C SER A 31 -3.86 -2.75 15.81
N ILE A 32 -3.48 -3.84 16.48
CA ILE A 32 -3.25 -5.15 15.82
C ILE A 32 -4.48 -5.58 15.02
N GLU A 33 -5.67 -5.43 15.61
CA GLU A 33 -6.93 -5.77 14.95
C GLU A 33 -7.19 -4.92 13.70
N GLU A 34 -7.01 -3.62 13.79
CA GLU A 34 -7.19 -2.69 12.67
C GLU A 34 -6.19 -2.99 11.55
N THR A 35 -4.94 -3.30 11.89
CA THR A 35 -3.90 -3.67 10.93
C THR A 35 -4.27 -4.96 10.19
N ILE A 36 -4.68 -6.02 10.90
CA ILE A 36 -5.07 -7.29 10.28
C ILE A 36 -6.34 -7.12 9.43
N LYS A 37 -7.37 -6.43 9.93
CA LYS A 37 -8.58 -6.14 9.15
C LYS A 37 -8.27 -5.26 7.94
N GLY A 38 -7.41 -4.27 8.08
CA GLY A 38 -7.00 -3.37 7.00
C GLY A 38 -6.33 -4.11 5.86
N ARG A 39 -5.33 -4.98 6.14
CA ARG A 39 -4.70 -5.77 5.07
C ARG A 39 -5.68 -6.70 4.35
N LYS A 40 -6.60 -7.36 5.08
CA LYS A 40 -7.64 -8.20 4.48
C LYS A 40 -8.57 -7.38 3.57
N ALA A 41 -8.98 -6.19 3.99
CA ALA A 41 -9.81 -5.29 3.19
C ALA A 41 -9.10 -4.83 1.91
N ILE A 42 -7.81 -4.45 1.98
CA ILE A 42 -7.03 -4.03 0.80
C ILE A 42 -6.84 -5.20 -0.18
N PHE A 43 -6.53 -6.42 0.28
CA PHE A 43 -6.45 -7.58 -0.61
C PHE A 43 -7.80 -7.93 -1.25
N SER A 44 -8.90 -7.87 -0.48
CA SER A 44 -10.25 -8.08 -1.02
C SER A 44 -10.61 -7.03 -2.08
N LYS A 45 -10.26 -5.76 -1.83
CA LYS A 45 -10.41 -4.68 -2.79
C LYS A 45 -9.62 -4.98 -4.07
N ASN A 46 -8.32 -5.32 -3.96
CA ASN A 46 -7.49 -5.65 -5.11
C ASN A 46 -8.06 -6.83 -5.92
N TYR A 47 -8.56 -7.88 -5.26
CA TYR A 47 -9.19 -9.00 -5.96
C TYR A 47 -10.43 -8.59 -6.76
N ASN A 48 -11.31 -7.78 -6.17
CA ASN A 48 -12.50 -7.29 -6.86
C ASN A 48 -12.13 -6.32 -8.00
N THR A 49 -11.14 -5.46 -7.77
CA THR A 49 -10.60 -4.55 -8.79
C THR A 49 -9.98 -5.34 -9.96
N ALA A 50 -9.22 -6.41 -9.68
CA ALA A 50 -8.64 -7.26 -10.73
C ALA A 50 -9.71 -7.89 -11.64
N LYS A 51 -10.83 -8.36 -11.07
CA LYS A 51 -11.97 -8.87 -11.87
C LYS A 51 -12.58 -7.77 -12.74
N ARG A 52 -12.71 -6.55 -12.20
CA ARG A 52 -13.21 -5.41 -12.95
C ARG A 52 -12.27 -5.00 -14.08
N VAL A 53 -10.96 -4.93 -13.81
CA VAL A 53 -9.92 -4.69 -14.82
C VAL A 53 -10.04 -5.69 -15.98
N GLN A 54 -10.16 -6.98 -15.67
CA GLN A 54 -10.30 -8.01 -16.68
C GLN A 54 -11.57 -7.82 -17.53
N SER A 55 -12.69 -7.46 -16.90
CA SER A 55 -13.96 -7.18 -17.61
C SER A 55 -13.83 -5.95 -18.53
N LEU A 56 -13.30 -4.84 -18.01
CA LEU A 56 -13.13 -3.60 -18.75
C LEU A 56 -12.20 -3.80 -19.97
N ALA A 57 -11.04 -4.41 -19.74
CA ALA A 57 -10.09 -4.68 -20.82
C ALA A 57 -10.68 -5.61 -21.90
N SER A 58 -11.51 -6.59 -21.51
CA SER A 58 -12.22 -7.45 -22.48
C SER A 58 -13.26 -6.69 -23.29
N ASN A 59 -13.76 -5.56 -22.78
CA ASN A 59 -14.71 -4.67 -23.48
C ASN A 59 -14.00 -3.48 -24.15
N LEU A 60 -12.66 -3.47 -24.18
CA LEU A 60 -11.80 -2.40 -24.73
C LEU A 60 -11.94 -1.06 -24.01
N ASP A 61 -12.41 -1.06 -22.78
CA ASP A 61 -12.50 0.13 -21.92
C ASP A 61 -11.17 0.31 -21.16
N PHE A 62 -10.14 0.72 -21.89
CA PHE A 62 -8.77 0.76 -21.37
C PHE A 62 -8.50 1.91 -20.41
N ASP A 63 -9.16 3.05 -20.56
CA ASP A 63 -8.90 4.21 -19.69
C ASP A 63 -9.26 3.91 -18.25
N GLU A 64 -10.46 3.36 -18.01
CA GLU A 64 -10.87 2.94 -16.66
C GLU A 64 -10.02 1.76 -16.17
N ALA A 65 -9.74 0.77 -17.01
CA ALA A 65 -8.90 -0.37 -16.67
C ALA A 65 -7.50 0.08 -16.20
N LYS A 66 -6.83 0.98 -16.92
CA LYS A 66 -5.51 1.55 -16.56
C LYS A 66 -5.56 2.27 -15.22
N SER A 67 -6.58 3.10 -14.99
CA SER A 67 -6.77 3.81 -13.72
C SER A 67 -6.86 2.84 -12.54
N LEU A 68 -7.62 1.76 -12.69
CA LEU A 68 -7.77 0.72 -11.65
C LEU A 68 -6.49 -0.08 -11.43
N MET A 69 -5.70 -0.35 -12.47
CA MET A 69 -4.38 -0.99 -12.33
C MET A 69 -3.42 -0.12 -11.53
N LEU A 70 -3.40 1.20 -11.77
CA LEU A 70 -2.57 2.12 -10.99
C LEU A 70 -3.02 2.20 -9.53
N GLU A 71 -4.32 2.16 -9.26
CA GLU A 71 -4.84 2.06 -7.89
C GLU A 71 -4.37 0.76 -7.20
N MET A 72 -4.42 -0.38 -7.90
CA MET A 72 -3.90 -1.64 -7.37
C MET A 72 -2.40 -1.56 -7.08
N SER A 73 -1.64 -0.88 -7.92
CA SER A 73 -0.19 -0.63 -7.68
C SER A 73 0.04 0.08 -6.36
N GLU A 74 -0.71 1.16 -6.08
CA GLU A 74 -0.59 1.89 -4.81
C GLU A 74 -1.04 1.03 -3.61
N ASN A 75 -2.10 0.26 -3.74
CA ASN A 75 -2.55 -0.66 -2.71
C ASN A 75 -1.46 -1.68 -2.34
N TYR A 76 -0.69 -2.20 -3.29
CA TYR A 76 0.44 -3.11 -3.01
C TYR A 76 1.57 -2.42 -2.25
N LYS A 77 1.84 -1.14 -2.51
CA LYS A 77 2.83 -0.36 -1.74
C LYS A 77 2.38 -0.16 -0.30
N VAL A 78 1.13 0.25 -0.11
CA VAL A 78 0.53 0.43 1.23
C VAL A 78 0.57 -0.87 2.03
N LEU A 79 0.30 -2.01 1.41
CA LEU A 79 0.30 -3.32 2.07
C LEU A 79 1.65 -3.71 2.68
N LEU A 80 2.78 -3.16 2.22
CA LEU A 80 4.10 -3.42 2.82
C LEU A 80 4.16 -3.06 4.31
N GLU A 81 3.38 -2.07 4.74
CA GLU A 81 3.34 -1.58 6.12
C GLU A 81 2.36 -2.37 7.02
N TYR A 82 1.54 -3.26 6.44
CA TYR A 82 0.47 -3.97 7.15
C TYR A 82 0.87 -5.34 7.72
N PHE A 83 2.18 -5.63 7.76
CA PHE A 83 2.73 -6.87 8.30
C PHE A 83 3.81 -6.62 9.36
N PRO A 84 3.56 -5.80 10.40
CA PRO A 84 4.47 -5.66 11.53
C PRO A 84 4.53 -6.95 12.35
N GLU A 85 5.59 -7.12 13.14
CA GLU A 85 5.89 -8.33 13.92
C GLU A 85 4.75 -8.77 14.87
N ASN A 86 4.02 -7.83 15.42
CA ASN A 86 2.92 -8.07 16.36
C ASN A 86 1.59 -8.49 15.70
N THR A 87 1.56 -8.72 14.37
CA THR A 87 0.33 -9.11 13.62
C THR A 87 0.39 -10.52 13.03
N LYS A 88 1.27 -11.37 13.57
CA LYS A 88 1.48 -12.75 13.11
C LYS A 88 0.25 -13.64 13.34
N GLU A 89 -0.48 -13.39 14.41
CA GLU A 89 -1.58 -14.23 14.88
C GLU A 89 -2.82 -13.42 15.26
N GLY A 90 -3.95 -14.09 15.41
CA GLY A 90 -5.18 -13.49 15.89
C GLY A 90 -6.09 -12.96 14.80
N PHE A 91 -7.27 -12.50 15.18
CA PHE A 91 -8.28 -11.85 14.35
C PHE A 91 -8.59 -12.57 13.02
N LYS A 92 -8.51 -13.90 13.02
CA LYS A 92 -8.72 -14.78 11.85
C LYS A 92 -7.80 -14.38 10.68
N THR A 93 -6.54 -14.09 10.98
CA THR A 93 -5.54 -13.91 9.92
C THR A 93 -5.30 -15.22 9.18
N GLU A 94 -5.15 -15.16 7.88
CA GLU A 94 -4.77 -16.28 7.01
C GLU A 94 -3.29 -16.17 6.58
N ALA A 95 -2.57 -15.20 7.14
CA ALA A 95 -1.16 -14.97 6.85
C ALA A 95 -0.30 -16.03 7.55
N LEU A 96 0.50 -16.76 6.79
CA LEU A 96 1.44 -17.73 7.34
C LEU A 96 2.65 -17.04 7.99
N LEU A 97 3.25 -17.68 8.98
CA LEU A 97 4.46 -17.21 9.67
C LEU A 97 5.64 -17.02 8.71
N THR A 98 5.66 -17.75 7.61
CA THR A 98 6.65 -17.62 6.53
C THR A 98 6.79 -16.19 5.98
N ILE A 99 5.77 -15.32 6.13
CA ILE A 99 5.86 -13.90 5.76
C ILE A 99 6.98 -13.21 6.55
N TRP A 100 7.08 -13.48 7.84
CA TRP A 100 8.03 -12.84 8.75
C TRP A 100 9.39 -13.54 8.73
N GLU A 101 9.42 -14.85 8.48
CA GLU A 101 10.65 -15.64 8.33
C GLU A 101 11.39 -15.31 7.03
N ASP A 102 10.65 -14.98 5.96
CA ASP A 102 11.18 -14.66 4.62
C ASP A 102 10.68 -13.28 4.17
N LYS A 103 10.80 -12.30 5.06
CA LYS A 103 10.24 -10.96 4.90
C LYS A 103 10.75 -10.23 3.66
N GLU A 104 12.02 -10.40 3.34
CA GLU A 104 12.63 -9.78 2.17
C GLU A 104 11.97 -10.26 0.88
N ASN A 105 11.81 -11.57 0.72
CA ASN A 105 11.19 -12.12 -0.49
C ASN A 105 9.69 -11.80 -0.55
N PHE A 106 8.98 -11.79 0.59
CA PHE A 106 7.60 -11.31 0.64
C PHE A 106 7.49 -9.86 0.14
N ASN A 107 8.34 -8.96 0.65
CA ASN A 107 8.36 -7.56 0.22
C ASN A 107 8.72 -7.40 -1.26
N ASN A 108 9.65 -8.24 -1.77
CA ASN A 108 10.01 -8.27 -3.19
C ASN A 108 8.83 -8.69 -4.07
N LEU A 109 8.03 -9.69 -3.67
CA LEU A 109 6.81 -10.08 -4.39
C LEU A 109 5.76 -8.98 -4.39
N MET A 110 5.54 -8.29 -3.28
CA MET A 110 4.62 -7.15 -3.20
C MET A 110 5.07 -5.99 -4.10
N SER A 111 6.37 -5.68 -4.06
CA SER A 111 6.98 -4.65 -4.92
C SER A 111 6.89 -5.03 -6.40
N LYS A 112 7.08 -6.30 -6.73
CA LYS A 112 6.91 -6.83 -8.09
C LYS A 112 5.46 -6.72 -8.53
N ALA A 113 4.50 -7.07 -7.67
CA ALA A 113 3.08 -6.94 -7.99
C ALA A 113 2.70 -5.48 -8.30
N SER A 114 3.20 -4.53 -7.50
CA SER A 114 3.01 -3.09 -7.77
C SER A 114 3.57 -2.68 -9.14
N LYS A 115 4.82 -3.06 -9.45
CA LYS A 115 5.47 -2.76 -10.74
C LYS A 115 4.73 -3.39 -11.92
N ASN A 116 4.29 -4.64 -11.77
CA ASN A 116 3.55 -5.33 -12.81
C ASN A 116 2.19 -4.67 -13.11
N MET A 117 1.56 -4.02 -12.13
CA MET A 117 0.34 -3.25 -12.38
C MET A 117 0.60 -2.00 -13.21
N ILE A 118 1.72 -1.30 -12.96
CA ILE A 118 2.15 -0.16 -13.77
C ILE A 118 2.49 -0.61 -15.20
N GLU A 119 3.24 -1.71 -15.33
CA GLU A 119 3.59 -2.30 -16.63
C GLU A 119 2.32 -2.70 -17.39
N LEU A 120 1.38 -3.41 -16.74
CA LEU A 120 0.12 -3.81 -17.36
C LEU A 120 -0.67 -2.60 -17.86
N ALA A 121 -0.75 -1.53 -17.08
CA ALA A 121 -1.41 -0.29 -17.47
C ALA A 121 -0.76 0.36 -18.71
N SER A 122 0.54 0.18 -18.89
CA SER A 122 1.26 0.77 -20.04
C SER A 122 1.13 -0.04 -21.32
N VAL A 123 0.89 -1.37 -21.24
CA VAL A 123 0.92 -2.24 -22.43
C VAL A 123 -0.44 -2.82 -22.82
N ILE A 124 -1.47 -2.69 -21.98
CA ILE A 124 -2.71 -3.46 -22.16
C ILE A 124 -3.47 -3.11 -23.43
N GLU A 125 -3.46 -1.84 -23.83
CA GLU A 125 -4.17 -1.34 -25.01
C GLU A 125 -3.57 -1.84 -26.32
N ASP A 126 -2.24 -2.01 -26.35
CA ASP A 126 -1.47 -2.45 -27.51
C ASP A 126 -1.18 -3.96 -27.49
N ALA A 127 -1.76 -4.70 -26.52
CA ALA A 127 -1.48 -6.12 -26.36
C ALA A 127 -2.25 -6.97 -27.39
N ASP A 128 -1.54 -7.78 -28.17
CA ASP A 128 -2.14 -8.76 -29.10
C ASP A 128 -2.96 -9.84 -28.37
N ASP A 129 -2.54 -10.21 -27.16
CA ASP A 129 -3.26 -11.14 -26.28
C ASP A 129 -3.54 -10.49 -24.92
N ILE A 130 -4.64 -9.76 -24.84
CA ILE A 130 -5.11 -9.08 -23.62
C ILE A 130 -5.25 -10.06 -22.45
N LYS A 131 -5.86 -11.22 -22.68
CA LYS A 131 -6.12 -12.22 -21.63
C LYS A 131 -4.81 -12.82 -21.09
N GLY A 132 -3.90 -13.20 -21.96
CA GLY A 132 -2.59 -13.72 -21.59
C GLY A 132 -1.74 -12.67 -20.86
N THR A 133 -1.77 -11.42 -21.31
CA THR A 133 -1.04 -10.32 -20.66
C THR A 133 -1.55 -10.04 -19.25
N ILE A 134 -2.88 -10.00 -19.06
CA ILE A 134 -3.52 -9.91 -17.73
C ILE A 134 -3.14 -11.12 -16.86
N GLY A 135 -3.19 -12.33 -17.41
CA GLY A 135 -2.78 -13.55 -16.73
C GLY A 135 -1.35 -13.48 -16.20
N LYS A 136 -0.43 -13.03 -17.06
CA LYS A 136 1.01 -12.93 -16.77
C LYS A 136 1.34 -11.82 -15.77
N LEU A 137 0.80 -10.61 -15.94
CA LEU A 137 1.21 -9.44 -15.17
C LEU A 137 0.33 -9.21 -13.93
N MET A 138 -0.90 -9.74 -13.87
CA MET A 138 -1.80 -9.52 -12.74
C MET A 138 -2.06 -10.80 -11.95
N TRP A 139 -2.70 -11.82 -12.55
CA TRP A 139 -3.11 -13.02 -11.81
C TRP A 139 -1.97 -13.88 -11.31
N SER A 140 -0.83 -13.91 -12.02
CA SER A 140 0.36 -14.65 -11.59
C SER A 140 0.94 -14.13 -10.27
N ASN A 141 0.82 -12.84 -9.98
CA ASN A 141 1.27 -12.26 -8.72
C ASN A 141 0.43 -12.78 -7.54
N CYS A 142 -0.90 -12.83 -7.70
CA CYS A 142 -1.80 -13.37 -6.68
C CYS A 142 -1.43 -14.82 -6.34
N LYS A 143 -1.27 -15.67 -7.36
CA LYS A 143 -0.94 -17.07 -7.20
C LYS A 143 0.42 -17.28 -6.54
N SER A 144 1.46 -16.56 -6.99
CA SER A 144 2.82 -16.71 -6.49
C SER A 144 2.94 -16.36 -5.00
N CYS A 145 2.23 -15.32 -4.56
CA CYS A 145 2.21 -14.90 -3.17
C CYS A 145 1.37 -15.85 -2.31
N HIS A 146 0.15 -16.18 -2.73
CA HIS A 146 -0.77 -17.01 -1.96
C HIS A 146 -0.23 -18.43 -1.74
N ASN A 147 0.40 -19.03 -2.72
CA ASN A 147 0.97 -20.39 -2.59
C ASN A 147 2.04 -20.50 -1.49
N LYS A 148 2.66 -19.39 -1.07
CA LYS A 148 3.77 -19.40 -0.12
C LYS A 148 3.43 -18.77 1.23
N TYR A 149 2.53 -17.78 1.24
CA TYR A 149 2.35 -16.87 2.35
C TYR A 149 0.92 -16.80 2.90
N ARG A 150 0.00 -17.60 2.35
CA ARG A 150 -1.39 -17.65 2.79
C ARG A 150 -1.84 -19.08 3.06
N GLU A 151 -2.69 -19.29 4.07
CA GLU A 151 -3.36 -20.57 4.33
C GLU A 151 -4.16 -21.02 3.10
N GLU A 152 -4.14 -22.34 2.82
CA GLU A 152 -4.95 -22.95 1.78
C GLU A 152 -6.43 -22.97 2.20
N HIS A 153 -7.33 -22.75 1.24
CA HIS A 153 -8.77 -22.82 1.39
C HIS A 153 -9.35 -23.87 0.47
#